data_037e04adb2138d44fc2e31fc30e0a2b9
#
_entry.id   037e04adb2138d44fc2e31fc30e0a2b9
#
_cell.length_a   1.000
_cell.length_b   1.000
_cell.length_c   1.000
_cell.angle_alpha   90.00
_cell.angle_beta   90.00
_cell.angle_gamma   90.00
#
_symmetry.space_group_name_H-M   'P 1'
#
loop_
_entity.id
_entity.type
_entity.pdbx_description
1 polymer ?
#
loop_
_entity_poly.entity_id
_entity_poly.type
_entity_poly.pdbx_seq_one_letter_code
_entity_poly.pdbx_strand_id
1 'polypeptide(L)'
;MMETKGLSQRIRDIAKEKYISPAIKAGKTTVSLRVRDLMEDIRQEGISPDQKTPQFCTAIQKPGFLRENRLEIEQVDGPPSKRSTTVVVHFRILSDEKRTADIEAPKGIAETPSERAFRLTEKLRGLLKDEIAAYGGTEGFMRWVRSDDNEEAA
;
A
#
# COMPACT_ATOMS: atom_id res chain seq x y z
N MET A 1 23.51 14.99 21.98
CA MET A 1 22.05 15.19 22.16
C MET A 1 21.33 13.89 21.83
N MET A 2 20.74 13.26 22.82
CA MET A 2 19.88 12.10 22.56
C MET A 2 18.57 12.62 21.98
N GLU A 3 18.37 12.43 20.68
CA GLU A 3 17.05 12.62 20.10
C GLU A 3 16.09 11.65 20.78
N THR A 4 15.15 12.15 21.52
CA THR A 4 14.05 11.37 22.07
C THR A 4 13.18 10.92 20.92
N LYS A 5 13.55 9.79 20.32
CA LYS A 5 12.73 9.15 19.29
C LYS A 5 11.34 8.93 19.87
N GLY A 6 10.31 9.42 19.19
CA GLY A 6 8.94 9.20 19.63
C GLY A 6 8.59 7.71 19.75
N LEU A 7 7.64 7.37 20.62
CA LEU A 7 7.27 5.97 20.88
C LEU A 7 6.99 5.18 19.58
N SER A 8 6.30 5.76 18.61
CA SER A 8 6.04 5.09 17.33
C SER A 8 7.30 4.76 16.55
N GLN A 9 8.36 5.56 16.68
CA GLN A 9 9.65 5.26 16.05
C GLN A 9 10.35 4.12 16.78
N ARG A 10 10.35 4.14 18.11
CA ARG A 10 10.92 3.04 18.92
C ARG A 10 10.23 1.71 18.62
N ILE A 11 8.90 1.71 18.53
CA ILE A 11 8.13 0.51 18.15
C ILE A 11 8.62 -0.05 16.82
N ARG A 12 8.81 0.80 15.81
CA ARG A 12 9.29 0.38 14.49
C ARG A 12 10.73 -0.12 14.51
N ASP A 13 11.60 0.56 15.26
CA ASP A 13 13.01 0.16 15.39
C ASP A 13 13.13 -1.24 16.02
N ILE A 14 12.39 -1.51 17.11
CA ILE A 14 12.36 -2.82 17.76
C ILE A 14 11.75 -3.89 16.86
N ALA A 15 10.62 -3.60 16.21
CA ALA A 15 9.99 -4.52 15.27
C ALA A 15 10.95 -4.90 14.13
N LYS A 16 11.70 -3.94 13.61
CA LYS A 16 12.72 -4.17 12.58
C LYS A 16 13.87 -5.01 13.11
N GLU A 17 14.44 -4.62 14.25
CA GLU A 17 15.66 -5.24 14.79
C GLU A 17 15.44 -6.65 15.31
N LYS A 18 14.35 -6.89 16.06
CA LYS A 18 14.10 -8.18 16.73
C LYS A 18 13.34 -9.19 15.87
N TYR A 19 12.50 -8.74 14.94
CA TYR A 19 11.61 -9.62 14.19
C TYR A 19 11.94 -9.65 12.67
N ILE A 20 12.05 -8.49 12.06
CA ILE A 20 12.20 -8.40 10.60
C ILE A 20 13.62 -8.73 10.15
N SER A 21 14.63 -8.09 10.74
CA SER A 21 16.03 -8.29 10.36
C SER A 21 16.51 -9.75 10.55
N PRO A 22 16.18 -10.44 11.67
CA PRO A 22 16.51 -11.85 11.80
C PRO A 22 15.79 -12.74 10.79
N ALA A 23 14.54 -12.43 10.44
CA ALA A 23 13.79 -13.18 9.45
C ALA A 23 14.40 -13.04 8.05
N ILE A 24 14.81 -11.84 7.68
CA ILE A 24 15.50 -11.58 6.41
C ILE A 24 16.85 -12.30 6.36
N LYS A 25 17.64 -12.23 7.44
CA LYS A 25 18.93 -12.94 7.54
C LYS A 25 18.78 -14.45 7.48
N ALA A 26 17.68 -14.99 8.00
CA ALA A 26 17.35 -16.40 7.94
C ALA A 26 16.75 -16.85 6.59
N GLY A 27 16.59 -15.93 5.63
CA GLY A 27 16.02 -16.22 4.32
C GLY A 27 14.52 -16.55 4.37
N LYS A 28 13.81 -16.11 5.40
CA LYS A 28 12.36 -16.32 5.51
C LYS A 28 11.61 -15.41 4.55
N THR A 29 10.56 -15.94 3.96
CA THR A 29 9.67 -15.17 3.08
C THR A 29 8.51 -14.51 3.82
N THR A 30 8.25 -14.95 5.04
CA THR A 30 7.18 -14.44 5.89
C THR A 30 7.67 -14.22 7.33
N VAL A 31 7.08 -13.26 8.01
CA VAL A 31 7.31 -12.99 9.43
C VAL A 31 5.99 -12.63 10.11
N SER A 32 5.75 -13.23 11.27
CA SER A 32 4.56 -12.95 12.08
C SER A 32 4.97 -12.14 13.30
N LEU A 33 4.28 -11.05 13.56
CA LEU A 33 4.56 -10.16 14.67
C LEU A 33 3.32 -10.02 15.55
N ARG A 34 3.44 -10.42 16.82
CA ARG A 34 2.38 -10.23 17.81
C ARG A 34 2.56 -8.90 18.51
N VAL A 35 1.48 -8.14 18.59
CA VAL A 35 1.50 -6.84 19.28
C VAL A 35 1.88 -7.00 20.76
N ARG A 36 1.41 -8.07 21.41
CA ARG A 36 1.75 -8.37 22.82
C ARG A 36 3.26 -8.54 23.04
N ASP A 37 3.92 -9.30 22.16
CA ASP A 37 5.36 -9.56 22.29
C ASP A 37 6.15 -8.27 22.08
N LEU A 38 5.74 -7.45 21.11
CA LEU A 38 6.33 -6.14 20.87
C LEU A 38 6.15 -5.16 22.05
N MET A 39 4.99 -5.22 22.71
CA MET A 39 4.73 -4.43 23.92
C MET A 39 5.63 -4.88 25.08
N GLU A 40 5.87 -6.17 25.24
CA GLU A 40 6.77 -6.72 26.25
C GLU A 40 8.22 -6.30 25.99
N ASP A 41 8.68 -6.35 24.74
CA ASP A 41 10.01 -5.88 24.34
C ASP A 41 10.21 -4.40 24.68
N ILE A 42 9.23 -3.56 24.42
CA ILE A 42 9.27 -2.14 24.76
C ILE A 42 9.28 -1.90 26.28
N ARG A 43 8.54 -2.72 27.03
CA ARG A 43 8.56 -2.67 28.49
C ARG A 43 9.94 -2.98 29.04
N GLN A 44 10.66 -3.94 28.46
CA GLN A 44 12.04 -4.27 28.84
C GLN A 44 13.02 -3.10 28.58
N GLU A 45 12.71 -2.21 27.65
CA GLU A 45 13.46 -0.97 27.44
C GLU A 45 13.10 0.17 28.44
N GLY A 46 12.23 -0.11 29.41
CA GLY A 46 11.82 0.86 30.41
C GLY A 46 10.70 1.82 29.96
N ILE A 47 10.06 1.53 28.85
CA ILE A 47 8.95 2.33 28.34
C ILE A 47 7.62 1.63 28.65
N SER A 48 6.73 2.30 29.39
CA SER A 48 5.39 1.77 29.68
C SER A 48 4.52 1.73 28.41
N PRO A 49 4.12 0.54 27.96
CA PRO A 49 3.23 0.40 26.81
C PRO A 49 1.75 0.57 27.16
N ASP A 50 1.45 0.77 28.45
CA ASP A 50 0.08 0.79 28.97
C ASP A 50 -0.79 1.80 28.25
N GLN A 51 -2.02 1.40 27.90
CA GLN A 51 -3.02 2.19 27.16
C GLN A 51 -2.60 2.64 25.73
N LYS A 52 -1.45 2.20 25.23
CA LYS A 52 -0.93 2.60 23.90
C LYS A 52 -1.06 1.52 22.84
N THR A 53 -1.81 0.45 23.10
CA THR A 53 -2.02 -0.67 22.16
C THR A 53 -2.40 -0.22 20.73
N PRO A 54 -3.33 0.74 20.52
CA PRO A 54 -3.65 1.20 19.18
C PRO A 54 -2.45 1.82 18.45
N GLN A 55 -1.55 2.46 19.18
CA GLN A 55 -0.34 3.06 18.64
C GLN A 55 0.65 2.00 18.13
N PHE A 56 0.77 0.88 18.82
CA PHE A 56 1.56 -0.27 18.37
C PHE A 56 1.03 -0.82 17.05
N CYS A 57 -0.27 -1.11 16.98
CA CYS A 57 -0.91 -1.62 15.78
C CYS A 57 -0.72 -0.65 14.59
N THR A 58 -0.91 0.64 14.82
CA THR A 58 -0.76 1.67 13.78
C THR A 58 0.69 1.80 13.32
N ALA A 59 1.66 1.76 14.25
CA ALA A 59 3.07 1.93 13.93
C ALA A 59 3.61 0.86 12.99
N ILE A 60 3.25 -0.42 13.23
CA ILE A 60 3.71 -1.56 12.42
C ILE A 60 2.95 -1.74 11.11
N GLN A 61 1.74 -1.18 10.99
CA GLN A 61 0.94 -1.24 9.77
C GLN A 61 1.10 0.01 8.90
N LYS A 62 1.90 0.98 9.31
CA LYS A 62 2.10 2.22 8.57
C LYS A 62 2.76 1.96 7.21
N PRO A 63 2.21 2.51 6.10
CA PRO A 63 2.75 2.29 4.75
C PRO A 63 4.25 2.64 4.61
N GLY A 64 4.72 3.69 5.28
CA GLY A 64 6.14 4.05 5.28
C GLY A 64 7.04 2.96 5.86
N PHE A 65 6.63 2.37 7.00
CA PHE A 65 7.35 1.27 7.63
C PHE A 65 7.40 0.01 6.75
N LEU A 66 6.29 -0.31 6.08
CA LEU A 66 6.20 -1.44 5.17
C LEU A 66 7.15 -1.26 3.97
N ARG A 67 7.16 -0.08 3.37
CA ARG A 67 8.04 0.23 2.23
C ARG A 67 9.52 0.19 2.60
N GLU A 68 9.90 0.80 3.74
CA GLU A 68 11.29 0.81 4.22
C GLU A 68 11.84 -0.60 4.42
N ASN A 69 11.02 -1.50 4.93
CA ASN A 69 11.42 -2.87 5.27
C ASN A 69 11.04 -3.90 4.20
N ARG A 70 10.49 -3.46 3.07
CA ARG A 70 10.05 -4.32 1.98
C ARG A 70 9.05 -5.38 2.44
N LEU A 71 8.05 -4.94 3.17
CA LEU A 71 7.01 -5.78 3.75
C LEU A 71 5.67 -5.53 3.08
N GLU A 72 4.91 -6.58 2.94
CA GLU A 72 3.50 -6.55 2.57
C GLU A 72 2.69 -7.24 3.67
N ILE A 73 1.56 -6.66 4.06
CA ILE A 73 0.66 -7.31 5.02
C ILE A 73 -0.12 -8.39 4.28
N GLU A 74 0.12 -9.64 4.64
CA GLU A 74 -0.59 -10.78 4.08
C GLU A 74 -1.90 -11.04 4.83
N GLN A 75 -1.84 -11.00 6.15
CA GLN A 75 -2.99 -11.27 7.02
C GLN A 75 -2.84 -10.51 8.34
N VAL A 76 -3.96 -10.13 8.93
CA VAL A 76 -4.05 -9.56 10.27
C VAL A 76 -5.06 -10.37 11.06
N ASP A 77 -4.59 -11.15 12.01
CA ASP A 77 -5.43 -11.91 12.92
C ASP A 77 -5.73 -11.09 14.18
N GLY A 78 -6.92 -11.24 14.70
CA GLY A 78 -7.35 -10.57 15.92
C GLY A 78 -8.80 -10.09 15.85
N PRO A 79 -9.24 -9.32 16.84
CA PRO A 79 -10.60 -8.82 16.88
C PRO A 79 -10.89 -7.86 15.71
N PRO A 80 -12.15 -7.63 15.35
CA PRO A 80 -12.55 -6.76 14.24
C PRO A 80 -11.95 -5.35 14.29
N SER A 81 -11.69 -4.83 15.50
CA SER A 81 -11.05 -3.53 15.71
C SER A 81 -9.60 -3.46 15.23
N LYS A 82 -8.92 -4.61 15.09
CA LYS A 82 -7.49 -4.74 14.76
C LYS A 82 -6.55 -3.86 15.63
N ARG A 83 -6.97 -3.54 16.85
CA ARG A 83 -6.29 -2.65 17.79
C ARG A 83 -6.17 -3.23 19.19
N SER A 84 -5.99 -4.54 19.30
CA SER A 84 -5.87 -5.28 20.56
C SER A 84 -4.44 -5.82 20.74
N THR A 85 -4.09 -6.17 21.95
CA THR A 85 -2.85 -6.89 22.29
C THR A 85 -2.79 -8.28 21.67
N THR A 86 -3.94 -8.86 21.33
CA THR A 86 -4.06 -10.17 20.68
C THR A 86 -3.86 -10.13 19.14
N VAL A 87 -3.67 -8.94 18.58
CA VAL A 87 -3.44 -8.80 17.15
C VAL A 87 -2.10 -9.41 16.75
N VAL A 88 -2.14 -10.23 15.71
CA VAL A 88 -0.96 -10.78 15.04
C VAL A 88 -0.96 -10.30 13.60
N VAL A 89 0.10 -9.66 13.18
CA VAL A 89 0.25 -9.20 11.79
C VAL A 89 1.24 -10.14 11.09
N HIS A 90 0.80 -10.72 10.00
CA HIS A 90 1.60 -11.55 9.13
C HIS A 90 2.09 -10.72 7.96
N PHE A 91 3.39 -10.59 7.86
CA PHE A 91 4.05 -9.86 6.79
C PHE A 91 4.71 -10.84 5.83
N ARG A 92 4.59 -10.53 4.54
CA ARG A 92 5.41 -11.13 3.49
C ARG A 92 6.62 -10.24 3.25
N ILE A 93 7.80 -10.83 3.22
CA ILE A 93 9.04 -10.15 2.88
C ILE A 93 9.18 -10.16 1.35
N LEU A 94 9.20 -8.98 0.76
CA LEU A 94 9.39 -8.81 -0.67
C LEU A 94 10.88 -8.96 -1.01
N SER A 95 11.25 -10.06 -1.65
CA SER A 95 12.58 -10.23 -2.23
C SER A 95 12.75 -9.33 -3.45
N ASP A 96 13.98 -8.93 -3.75
CA ASP A 96 14.28 -8.05 -4.90
C ASP A 96 13.82 -8.65 -6.24
N GLU A 97 13.69 -9.96 -6.32
CA GLU A 97 13.19 -10.64 -7.52
C GLU A 97 11.71 -10.35 -7.84
N LYS A 98 10.89 -10.03 -6.83
CA LYS A 98 9.48 -9.66 -7.07
C LYS A 98 9.26 -8.21 -7.47
N ARG A 99 10.27 -7.35 -7.35
CA ARG A 99 10.20 -5.99 -7.90
C ARG A 99 10.09 -5.96 -9.42
N THR A 100 10.52 -7.04 -10.07
CA THR A 100 10.40 -7.21 -11.52
C THR A 100 9.07 -7.82 -11.97
N ALA A 101 8.32 -8.47 -11.08
CA ALA A 101 7.06 -9.13 -11.45
C ALA A 101 5.83 -8.20 -11.35
N ASP A 102 5.83 -7.20 -10.46
CA ASP A 102 4.76 -6.18 -10.39
C ASP A 102 5.09 -4.93 -11.23
N ILE A 103 6.30 -4.87 -11.78
CA ILE A 103 6.68 -3.95 -12.85
C ILE A 103 7.13 -4.81 -14.03
N GLU A 104 6.30 -5.71 -14.49
CA GLU A 104 6.37 -6.09 -15.89
C GLU A 104 5.75 -4.96 -16.72
N ALA A 105 6.51 -3.89 -16.82
CA ALA A 105 6.55 -3.19 -18.07
C ALA A 105 7.00 -4.25 -19.11
N PRO A 106 6.26 -4.48 -20.21
CA PRO A 106 6.71 -5.38 -21.22
C PRO A 106 8.14 -5.02 -21.60
N LYS A 107 9.03 -6.02 -21.60
CA LYS A 107 10.40 -5.88 -22.10
C LYS A 107 10.35 -5.29 -23.50
N GLY A 108 10.63 -4.04 -23.62
CA GLY A 108 10.66 -3.35 -24.90
C GLY A 108 10.70 -1.86 -24.63
N ILE A 109 11.92 -1.29 -24.67
CA ILE A 109 12.17 0.15 -24.79
C ILE A 109 11.57 0.96 -23.61
N ALA A 110 12.41 1.65 -22.89
CA ALA A 110 12.00 2.61 -21.85
C ALA A 110 11.06 3.65 -22.49
N GLU A 111 9.76 3.40 -22.44
CA GLU A 111 8.75 4.35 -22.87
C GLU A 111 8.84 5.58 -21.97
N THR A 112 9.01 6.73 -22.57
CA THR A 112 8.89 7.99 -21.86
C THR A 112 7.46 8.15 -21.32
N PRO A 113 7.24 8.91 -20.23
CA PRO A 113 5.89 9.18 -19.73
C PRO A 113 4.94 9.73 -20.79
N SER A 114 5.46 10.48 -21.76
CA SER A 114 4.71 11.03 -22.90
C SER A 114 4.26 9.95 -23.88
N GLU A 115 5.13 9.00 -24.20
CA GLU A 115 4.81 7.87 -25.09
C GLU A 115 3.77 6.94 -24.45
N ARG A 116 3.87 6.72 -23.15
CA ARG A 116 2.89 5.94 -22.39
C ARG A 116 1.52 6.62 -22.37
N ALA A 117 1.48 7.93 -22.15
CA ALA A 117 0.25 8.70 -22.20
C ALA A 117 -0.38 8.67 -23.60
N PHE A 118 0.41 8.83 -24.64
CA PHE A 118 -0.05 8.76 -26.03
C PHE A 118 -0.65 7.39 -26.37
N ARG A 119 0.02 6.30 -26.00
CA ARG A 119 -0.47 4.93 -26.21
C ARG A 119 -1.78 4.65 -25.49
N LEU A 120 -1.92 5.12 -24.24
CA LEU A 120 -3.16 4.98 -23.47
C LEU A 120 -4.30 5.79 -24.12
N THR A 121 -4.02 6.98 -24.60
CA THR A 121 -4.99 7.84 -25.29
C THR A 121 -5.45 7.21 -26.61
N GLU A 122 -4.53 6.65 -27.39
CA GLU A 122 -4.85 5.92 -28.62
C GLU A 122 -5.72 4.68 -28.35
N LYS A 123 -5.41 3.94 -27.30
CA LYS A 123 -6.19 2.77 -26.89
C LYS A 123 -7.61 3.15 -26.46
N LEU A 124 -7.76 4.25 -25.70
CA LEU A 124 -9.06 4.79 -25.32
C LEU A 124 -9.84 5.29 -26.53
N ARG A 125 -9.17 5.97 -27.47
CA ARG A 125 -9.78 6.43 -28.71
C ARG A 125 -10.35 5.26 -29.54
N GLY A 126 -9.63 4.13 -29.59
CA GLY A 126 -10.11 2.92 -30.26
C GLY A 126 -11.36 2.32 -29.62
N LEU A 127 -11.42 2.30 -28.27
CA LEU A 127 -12.56 1.79 -27.52
C LEU A 127 -13.83 2.64 -27.69
N LEU A 128 -13.69 3.96 -27.77
CA LEU A 128 -14.82 4.89 -27.90
C LEU A 128 -15.25 5.10 -29.34
N LYS A 129 -14.45 4.69 -30.31
CA LYS A 129 -14.72 4.93 -31.72
C LYS A 129 -16.05 4.33 -32.19
N ASP A 130 -16.32 3.12 -31.80
CA ASP A 130 -17.54 2.40 -32.16
C ASP A 130 -18.78 2.99 -31.48
N GLU A 131 -18.65 3.38 -30.22
CA GLU A 131 -19.74 4.03 -29.48
C GLU A 131 -20.04 5.43 -30.02
N ILE A 132 -19.01 6.23 -30.29
CA ILE A 132 -19.17 7.57 -30.87
C ILE A 132 -19.76 7.48 -32.30
N ALA A 133 -19.40 6.45 -33.04
CA ALA A 133 -19.99 6.20 -34.38
C ALA A 133 -21.50 5.94 -34.33
N ALA A 134 -22.00 5.31 -33.25
CA ALA A 134 -23.43 5.07 -33.04
C ALA A 134 -24.23 6.38 -32.90
N TYR A 135 -23.60 7.45 -32.43
CA TYR A 135 -24.20 8.80 -32.31
C TYR A 135 -23.99 9.70 -33.55
N GLY A 136 -23.43 9.15 -34.61
CA GLY A 136 -23.14 9.92 -35.84
C GLY A 136 -21.78 10.64 -35.79
N GLY A 137 -20.81 10.09 -35.06
CA GLY A 137 -19.47 10.67 -34.89
C GLY A 137 -19.36 11.64 -33.71
N THR A 138 -18.22 12.28 -33.60
CA THR A 138 -17.91 13.20 -32.49
C THR A 138 -18.90 14.36 -32.40
N GLU A 139 -19.31 14.90 -33.52
CA GLU A 139 -20.29 15.99 -33.62
C GLU A 139 -21.69 15.56 -33.11
N GLY A 140 -22.13 14.37 -33.51
CA GLY A 140 -23.40 13.79 -33.05
C GLY A 140 -23.41 13.50 -31.55
N PHE A 141 -22.32 12.96 -31.04
CA PHE A 141 -22.16 12.73 -29.62
C PHE A 141 -22.15 14.03 -28.81
N MET A 142 -21.43 15.04 -29.23
CA MET A 142 -21.41 16.36 -28.60
C MET A 142 -22.77 17.05 -28.62
N ARG A 143 -23.53 16.85 -29.66
CA ARG A 143 -24.91 17.37 -29.77
C ARG A 143 -25.85 16.65 -28.79
N TRP A 144 -25.70 15.35 -28.66
CA TRP A 144 -26.48 14.55 -27.70
C TRP A 144 -26.19 14.99 -26.25
N VAL A 145 -24.92 15.13 -25.87
CA VAL A 145 -24.52 15.60 -24.53
C VAL A 145 -25.10 16.98 -24.20
N ARG A 146 -25.15 17.90 -25.20
CA ARG A 146 -25.72 19.23 -24.99
C ARG A 146 -27.25 19.25 -24.97
N SER A 147 -27.91 18.25 -25.51
CA SER A 147 -29.37 18.20 -25.50
C SER A 147 -29.91 17.74 -24.17
N ASP A 148 -29.15 16.93 -23.41
CA ASP A 148 -29.53 16.51 -22.07
C ASP A 148 -29.58 17.64 -21.05
N ASP A 149 -28.76 18.70 -21.24
CA ASP A 149 -28.73 19.86 -20.35
C ASP A 149 -29.97 20.79 -20.50
N ASN A 150 -30.82 20.58 -21.50
CA ASN A 150 -31.98 21.45 -21.77
C ASN A 150 -33.32 20.91 -21.23
N GLU A 151 -33.38 19.69 -20.72
CA GLU A 151 -34.65 19.14 -20.19
C GLU A 151 -34.94 19.51 -18.73
N GLU A 152 -33.99 20.09 -18.00
CA GLU A 152 -34.21 20.52 -16.60
C GLU A 152 -34.65 21.98 -16.44
N ALA A 153 -34.90 22.69 -17.51
CA ALA A 153 -35.28 24.12 -17.50
C ALA A 153 -36.72 24.38 -18.04
N ALA A 154 -37.64 23.45 -17.75
CA ALA A 154 -39.07 23.67 -18.04
C ALA A 154 -39.92 23.50 -16.78
#